data_db7fe241ff1b56d8691d9f7b10eb0bfb
#
_entry.id   db7fe241ff1b56d8691d9f7b10eb0bfb
#
_cell.length_a   1.000
_cell.length_b   1.000
_cell.length_c   1.000
_cell.angle_alpha   90.00
_cell.angle_beta   90.00
_cell.angle_gamma   90.00
#
_symmetry.space_group_name_H-M   'P 1'
#
loop_
_entity.id
_entity.type
_entity.pdbx_description
1 polymer ?
#
loop_
_entity_poly.entity_id
_entity_poly.type
_entity_poly.pdbx_seq_one_letter_code
_entity_poly.pdbx_strand_id
1 'polypeptide(L)'
;MDRNSTKAWLYLLPSIVLLGLFLVYPLIDVAVYSVEECYNFASQSYQGIGLYNFSYVLHDPYFLQAVENTFVLVIITVPVSTILALVISTALSSIKPLRQLYQTVYFLPYVTNTLAVGLVFMVLFQRTEYTDGLVNLMLEWFGAGPIDFINGPHWAKMFVLCFYTIWVVLPFKILVLTSALASVNDEYYKAARVDGTSRTRIFFRITLPMISPMIVYLVITGFIGAFKAYSDAVALFGTDLNAAGMNTIVGYVYDMLYGDSGGYPSYASAAAIILFVIVLTITCINLLVTRKRTPA
;
A
#
# COMPACT_ATOMS: atom_id res chain seq x y z
N MET A 1 39.98 -18.01 -6.97
CA MET A 1 38.70 -17.41 -7.44
C MET A 1 38.44 -17.96 -8.85
N ASP A 2 37.37 -18.76 -8.99
CA ASP A 2 37.07 -19.48 -10.22
C ASP A 2 36.74 -18.49 -11.36
N ARG A 3 37.29 -18.77 -12.55
CA ARG A 3 37.09 -18.01 -13.78
C ARG A 3 35.62 -17.81 -14.16
N ASN A 4 34.70 -18.60 -13.61
CA ASN A 4 33.26 -18.45 -13.73
C ASN A 4 32.67 -17.38 -12.78
N SER A 5 33.28 -17.17 -11.61
CA SER A 5 32.88 -16.14 -10.65
C SER A 5 33.12 -14.73 -11.19
N THR A 6 34.28 -14.50 -11.85
CA THR A 6 34.60 -13.19 -12.45
C THR A 6 33.63 -12.81 -13.57
N LYS A 7 33.23 -13.79 -14.41
CA LYS A 7 32.22 -13.56 -15.45
C LYS A 7 30.85 -13.23 -14.87
N ALA A 8 30.44 -13.91 -13.80
CA ALA A 8 29.19 -13.63 -13.10
C ALA A 8 29.15 -12.18 -12.57
N TRP A 9 30.24 -11.70 -11.95
CA TRP A 9 30.35 -10.31 -11.49
C TRP A 9 30.27 -9.30 -12.63
N LEU A 10 30.89 -9.58 -13.79
CA LEU A 10 30.81 -8.72 -14.97
C LEU A 10 29.39 -8.58 -15.51
N TYR A 11 28.60 -9.67 -15.52
CA TYR A 11 27.19 -9.61 -15.93
C TYR A 11 26.30 -8.88 -14.92
N LEU A 12 26.62 -8.94 -13.62
CA LEU A 12 25.87 -8.22 -12.56
C LEU A 12 26.28 -6.76 -12.43
N LEU A 13 27.47 -6.37 -12.91
CA LEU A 13 28.05 -5.04 -12.73
C LEU A 13 27.14 -3.90 -13.19
N PRO A 14 26.50 -3.93 -14.37
CA PRO A 14 25.58 -2.86 -14.78
C PRO A 14 24.43 -2.67 -13.80
N SER A 15 23.83 -3.77 -13.34
CA SER A 15 22.72 -3.72 -12.36
C SER A 15 23.18 -3.20 -11.01
N ILE A 16 24.36 -3.61 -10.54
CA ILE A 16 24.93 -3.15 -9.26
C ILE A 16 25.25 -1.66 -9.33
N VAL A 17 25.82 -1.17 -10.45
CA VAL A 17 26.12 0.26 -10.62
C VAL A 17 24.84 1.08 -10.63
N LEU A 18 23.79 0.66 -11.35
CA LEU A 18 22.52 1.35 -11.38
C LEU A 18 21.84 1.36 -9.99
N LEU A 19 21.86 0.25 -9.28
CA LEU A 19 21.35 0.18 -7.92
C LEU A 19 22.16 1.10 -6.96
N GLY A 20 23.48 1.13 -7.10
CA GLY A 20 24.34 2.01 -6.34
C GLY A 20 24.00 3.49 -6.56
N LEU A 21 23.88 3.90 -7.82
CA LEU A 21 23.64 5.30 -8.20
C LEU A 21 22.20 5.77 -7.89
N PHE A 22 21.20 4.95 -8.19
CA PHE A 22 19.80 5.40 -8.12
C PHE A 22 19.04 4.96 -6.87
N LEU A 23 19.60 4.06 -6.07
CA LEU A 23 18.97 3.62 -4.83
C LEU A 23 19.84 3.88 -3.62
N VAL A 24 21.11 3.41 -3.62
CA VAL A 24 21.95 3.50 -2.42
C VAL A 24 22.41 4.94 -2.19
N TYR A 25 22.86 5.62 -3.22
CA TYR A 25 23.35 7.01 -3.11
C TYR A 25 22.25 7.96 -2.62
N PRO A 26 21.02 8.03 -3.21
CA PRO A 26 19.95 8.88 -2.66
C PRO A 26 19.52 8.51 -1.24
N LEU A 27 19.59 7.22 -0.87
CA LEU A 27 19.27 6.80 0.51
C LEU A 27 20.29 7.34 1.50
N ILE A 28 21.59 7.38 1.14
CA ILE A 28 22.65 7.98 1.96
C ILE A 28 22.41 9.49 2.07
N ASP A 29 22.08 10.19 0.97
CA ASP A 29 21.79 11.63 0.99
C ASP A 29 20.62 11.95 1.92
N VAL A 30 19.53 11.19 1.85
CA VAL A 30 18.40 11.36 2.78
C VAL A 30 18.84 11.15 4.23
N ALA A 31 19.69 10.15 4.51
CA ALA A 31 20.21 9.94 5.86
C ALA A 31 21.10 11.09 6.33
N VAL A 32 21.90 11.67 5.45
CA VAL A 32 22.74 12.84 5.76
C VAL A 32 21.86 14.07 6.02
N TYR A 33 20.96 14.42 5.11
CA TYR A 33 20.07 15.58 5.29
C TYR A 33 19.18 15.46 6.52
N SER A 34 18.84 14.26 6.95
CA SER A 34 18.03 14.06 8.16
C SER A 34 18.70 14.53 9.44
N VAL A 35 20.05 14.53 9.49
CA VAL A 35 20.86 14.99 10.63
C VAL A 35 21.48 16.37 10.45
N GLU A 36 21.49 16.90 9.23
CA GLU A 36 21.90 18.28 8.94
C GLU A 36 20.77 19.25 9.31
N GLU A 37 20.94 19.98 10.41
CA GLU A 37 19.90 20.87 10.94
C GLU A 37 19.68 22.08 10.04
N CYS A 38 18.42 22.30 9.65
CA CYS A 38 18.00 23.43 8.80
C CYS A 38 18.77 23.52 7.48
N TYR A 39 19.06 22.38 6.83
CA TYR A 39 19.74 22.38 5.54
C TYR A 39 18.94 23.15 4.49
N ASN A 40 19.61 23.99 3.73
CA ASN A 40 19.05 24.80 2.65
C ASN A 40 19.66 24.42 1.30
N PHE A 41 18.83 23.99 0.35
CA PHE A 41 19.28 23.60 -0.98
C PHE A 41 19.95 24.72 -1.78
N ALA A 42 19.49 25.96 -1.64
CA ALA A 42 20.00 27.08 -2.44
C ALA A 42 21.41 27.50 -2.02
N SER A 43 21.68 27.51 -0.70
CA SER A 43 22.99 27.88 -0.15
C SER A 43 23.90 26.69 0.11
N GLN A 44 23.40 25.46 0.00
CA GLN A 44 24.10 24.23 0.36
C GLN A 44 24.75 24.30 1.77
N SER A 45 24.04 24.91 2.71
CA SER A 45 24.52 25.15 4.07
C SER A 45 23.55 24.61 5.10
N TYR A 46 24.06 24.22 6.25
CA TYR A 46 23.30 23.75 7.41
C TYR A 46 23.80 24.47 8.67
N GLN A 47 22.97 24.49 9.72
CA GLN A 47 23.29 25.18 10.97
C GLN A 47 24.12 24.32 11.92
N GLY A 48 23.96 23.00 11.87
CA GLY A 48 24.64 22.05 12.73
C GLY A 48 24.31 20.60 12.35
N ILE A 49 24.93 19.66 13.03
CA ILE A 49 24.62 18.23 12.89
C ILE A 49 24.00 17.75 14.20
N GLY A 50 22.78 17.25 14.15
CA GLY A 50 22.07 16.82 15.35
C GLY A 50 20.74 16.11 15.06
N LEU A 51 19.91 15.98 16.09
CA LEU A 51 18.61 15.31 16.01
C LEU A 51 17.43 16.30 16.09
N TYR A 52 17.69 17.58 15.94
CA TYR A 52 16.63 18.61 16.01
C TYR A 52 15.53 18.35 14.97
N ASN A 53 15.88 17.98 13.74
CA ASN A 53 14.90 17.69 12.68
C ASN A 53 13.93 16.59 13.08
N PHE A 54 14.42 15.53 13.72
CA PHE A 54 13.56 14.45 14.22
C PHE A 54 12.64 14.92 15.35
N SER A 55 13.20 15.74 16.28
CA SER A 55 12.40 16.32 17.35
C SER A 55 11.30 17.22 16.81
N TYR A 56 11.63 18.08 15.84
CA TYR A 56 10.65 18.95 15.17
C TYR A 56 9.51 18.14 14.54
N VAL A 57 9.84 17.18 13.67
CA VAL A 57 8.87 16.35 12.95
C VAL A 57 7.97 15.58 13.92
N LEU A 58 8.52 14.99 14.99
CA LEU A 58 7.75 14.23 15.97
C LEU A 58 6.79 15.07 16.81
N HIS A 59 6.97 16.39 16.86
CA HIS A 59 6.08 17.32 17.56
C HIS A 59 5.21 18.13 16.60
N ASP A 60 5.37 17.98 15.29
CA ASP A 60 4.54 18.66 14.30
C ASP A 60 3.14 18.02 14.26
N PRO A 61 2.07 18.80 14.54
CA PRO A 61 0.69 18.30 14.49
C PRO A 61 0.30 17.71 13.13
N TYR A 62 0.81 18.25 12.03
CA TYR A 62 0.54 17.74 10.67
C TYR A 62 1.19 16.38 10.44
N PHE A 63 2.40 16.17 10.96
CA PHE A 63 3.04 14.86 10.90
C PHE A 63 2.30 13.82 11.74
N LEU A 64 1.87 14.18 12.95
CA LEU A 64 1.12 13.27 13.83
C LEU A 64 -0.21 12.87 13.19
N GLN A 65 -0.92 13.81 12.58
CA GLN A 65 -2.14 13.50 11.82
C GLN A 65 -1.85 12.59 10.61
N ALA A 66 -0.76 12.85 9.87
CA ALA A 66 -0.34 12.00 8.75
C ALA A 66 0.01 10.57 9.19
N VAL A 67 0.62 10.42 10.37
CA VAL A 67 0.90 9.11 10.98
C VAL A 67 -0.41 8.40 11.30
N GLU A 68 -1.34 9.06 11.98
CA GLU A 68 -2.65 8.49 12.34
C GLU A 68 -3.40 8.02 11.08
N ASN A 69 -3.53 8.89 10.08
CA ASN A 69 -4.18 8.57 8.81
C ASN A 69 -3.55 7.35 8.12
N THR A 70 -2.21 7.34 8.06
CA THR A 70 -1.48 6.24 7.42
C THR A 70 -1.68 4.92 8.17
N PHE A 71 -1.64 4.93 9.51
CA PHE A 71 -1.89 3.71 10.29
C PHE A 71 -3.31 3.20 10.14
N VAL A 72 -4.33 4.06 10.20
CA VAL A 72 -5.73 3.67 9.97
C VAL A 72 -5.89 3.06 8.59
N LEU A 73 -5.33 3.73 7.54
CA LEU A 73 -5.37 3.22 6.18
C LEU A 73 -4.74 1.82 6.08
N VAL A 74 -3.54 1.64 6.62
CA VAL A 74 -2.80 0.37 6.58
C VAL A 74 -3.55 -0.76 7.29
N ILE A 75 -4.02 -0.51 8.53
CA ILE A 75 -4.68 -1.53 9.36
C ILE A 75 -6.00 -1.98 8.75
N ILE A 76 -6.71 -1.11 8.05
CA ILE A 76 -7.97 -1.45 7.39
C ILE A 76 -7.73 -2.08 6.03
N THR A 77 -6.94 -1.43 5.15
CA THR A 77 -6.87 -1.81 3.74
C THR A 77 -6.12 -3.12 3.52
N VAL A 78 -5.07 -3.40 4.26
CA VAL A 78 -4.24 -4.60 4.03
C VAL A 78 -4.99 -5.88 4.38
N PRO A 79 -5.59 -6.04 5.59
CA PRO A 79 -6.35 -7.24 5.92
C PRO A 79 -7.60 -7.38 5.07
N VAL A 80 -8.39 -6.30 4.92
CA VAL A 80 -9.66 -6.36 4.18
C VAL A 80 -9.43 -6.74 2.72
N SER A 81 -8.48 -6.08 2.01
CA SER A 81 -8.18 -6.41 0.63
C SER A 81 -7.62 -7.83 0.47
N THR A 82 -6.85 -8.33 1.44
CA THR A 82 -6.31 -9.70 1.38
C THR A 82 -7.40 -10.74 1.59
N ILE A 83 -8.32 -10.51 2.54
CA ILE A 83 -9.47 -11.41 2.78
C ILE A 83 -10.41 -11.40 1.58
N LEU A 84 -10.77 -10.23 1.04
CA LEU A 84 -11.61 -10.10 -0.15
C LEU A 84 -10.97 -10.80 -1.36
N ALA A 85 -9.67 -10.59 -1.59
CA ALA A 85 -8.94 -11.26 -2.66
C ALA A 85 -8.96 -12.78 -2.50
N LEU A 86 -8.82 -13.31 -1.28
CA LEU A 86 -8.87 -14.73 -1.01
C LEU A 86 -10.26 -15.32 -1.29
N VAL A 87 -11.31 -14.64 -0.88
CA VAL A 87 -12.69 -15.05 -1.15
C VAL A 87 -12.98 -15.06 -2.65
N ILE A 88 -12.66 -13.96 -3.34
CA ILE A 88 -12.89 -13.82 -4.78
C ILE A 88 -12.06 -14.82 -5.58
N SER A 89 -10.76 -14.98 -5.28
CA SER A 89 -9.89 -15.93 -5.97
C SER A 89 -10.34 -17.38 -5.78
N THR A 90 -10.83 -17.73 -4.59
CA THR A 90 -11.40 -19.07 -4.31
C THR A 90 -12.68 -19.28 -5.10
N ALA A 91 -13.57 -18.31 -5.18
CA ALA A 91 -14.78 -18.37 -6.00
C ALA A 91 -14.42 -18.52 -7.49
N LEU A 92 -13.50 -17.71 -8.00
CA LEU A 92 -13.04 -17.78 -9.39
C LEU A 92 -12.36 -19.10 -9.74
N SER A 93 -11.64 -19.72 -8.82
CA SER A 93 -10.98 -21.01 -9.04
C SER A 93 -11.99 -22.15 -9.25
N SER A 94 -13.22 -21.99 -8.76
CA SER A 94 -14.31 -22.98 -8.96
C SER A 94 -15.00 -22.87 -10.33
N ILE A 95 -14.83 -21.74 -11.04
CA ILE A 95 -15.47 -21.48 -12.34
C ILE A 95 -14.48 -21.85 -13.45
N LYS A 96 -14.74 -22.97 -14.16
CA LYS A 96 -13.89 -23.40 -15.28
C LYS A 96 -14.12 -22.60 -16.57
N PRO A 97 -15.37 -22.37 -17.02
CA PRO A 97 -15.61 -21.59 -18.23
C PRO A 97 -15.33 -20.10 -17.99
N LEU A 98 -14.77 -19.42 -19.00
CA LEU A 98 -14.51 -17.98 -18.99
C LEU A 98 -13.53 -17.47 -17.92
N ARG A 99 -12.77 -18.35 -17.27
CA ARG A 99 -11.81 -17.98 -16.22
C ARG A 99 -10.82 -16.90 -16.70
N GLN A 100 -10.32 -17.02 -17.92
CA GLN A 100 -9.39 -16.04 -18.50
C GLN A 100 -10.07 -14.69 -18.71
N LEU A 101 -11.31 -14.67 -19.18
CA LEU A 101 -12.07 -13.44 -19.36
C LEU A 101 -12.27 -12.72 -18.01
N TYR A 102 -12.69 -13.44 -16.97
CA TYR A 102 -12.84 -12.86 -15.64
C TYR A 102 -11.51 -12.31 -15.09
N GLN A 103 -10.42 -13.03 -15.27
CA GLN A 103 -9.09 -12.55 -14.87
C GLN A 103 -8.71 -11.24 -15.59
N THR A 104 -8.97 -11.15 -16.88
CA THR A 104 -8.72 -9.94 -17.67
C THR A 104 -9.57 -8.77 -17.18
N VAL A 105 -10.88 -8.99 -16.98
CA VAL A 105 -11.79 -7.93 -16.51
C VAL A 105 -11.40 -7.42 -15.11
N TYR A 106 -11.08 -8.33 -14.19
CA TYR A 106 -10.63 -7.93 -12.84
C TYR A 106 -9.27 -7.24 -12.85
N PHE A 107 -8.41 -7.50 -13.83
CA PHE A 107 -7.08 -6.88 -13.92
C PHE A 107 -7.10 -5.50 -14.55
N LEU A 108 -8.11 -5.15 -15.33
CA LEU A 108 -8.22 -3.84 -15.99
C LEU A 108 -8.04 -2.65 -15.04
N PRO A 109 -8.69 -2.60 -13.85
CA PRO A 109 -8.50 -1.48 -12.91
C PRO A 109 -7.04 -1.29 -12.44
N TYR A 110 -6.27 -2.36 -12.35
CA TYR A 110 -4.88 -2.29 -11.90
C TYR A 110 -3.94 -1.63 -12.91
N VAL A 111 -4.24 -1.76 -14.19
CA VAL A 111 -3.44 -1.14 -15.29
C VAL A 111 -3.91 0.28 -15.61
N THR A 112 -5.02 0.71 -15.05
CA THR A 112 -5.57 2.04 -15.30
C THR A 112 -4.82 3.07 -14.44
N ASN A 113 -4.71 4.31 -14.95
CA ASN A 113 -4.08 5.39 -14.21
C ASN A 113 -4.84 5.67 -12.89
N THR A 114 -4.12 5.60 -11.78
CA THR A 114 -4.66 5.80 -10.42
C THR A 114 -5.39 7.13 -10.28
N LEU A 115 -4.83 8.23 -10.79
CA LEU A 115 -5.46 9.55 -10.70
C LEU A 115 -6.79 9.60 -11.48
N ALA A 116 -6.83 9.00 -12.67
CA ALA A 116 -8.06 8.97 -13.48
C ALA A 116 -9.17 8.15 -12.77
N VAL A 117 -8.82 7.01 -12.18
CA VAL A 117 -9.77 6.21 -11.39
C VAL A 117 -10.21 6.97 -10.14
N GLY A 118 -9.28 7.68 -9.47
CA GLY A 118 -9.60 8.50 -8.31
C GLY A 118 -10.60 9.60 -8.61
N LEU A 119 -10.48 10.29 -9.75
CA LEU A 119 -11.48 11.28 -10.20
C LEU A 119 -12.87 10.65 -10.40
N VAL A 120 -12.95 9.44 -10.95
CA VAL A 120 -14.22 8.71 -11.06
C VAL A 120 -14.80 8.45 -9.68
N PHE A 121 -13.99 7.98 -8.71
CA PHE A 121 -14.44 7.76 -7.33
C PHE A 121 -14.87 9.07 -6.67
N MET A 122 -14.12 10.15 -6.87
CA MET A 122 -14.51 11.47 -6.37
C MET A 122 -15.92 11.85 -6.86
N VAL A 123 -16.22 11.69 -8.15
CA VAL A 123 -17.55 11.96 -8.72
C VAL A 123 -18.63 11.03 -8.16
N LEU A 124 -18.31 9.75 -7.96
CA LEU A 124 -19.26 8.77 -7.39
C LEU A 124 -19.64 9.07 -5.94
N PHE A 125 -18.71 9.61 -5.15
CA PHE A 125 -18.87 9.90 -3.73
C PHE A 125 -19.10 11.38 -3.39
N GLN A 126 -19.06 12.28 -4.39
CA GLN A 126 -19.24 13.71 -4.17
C GLN A 126 -20.64 14.05 -3.64
N ARG A 127 -20.69 15.16 -2.92
CA ARG A 127 -21.91 15.85 -2.57
C ARG A 127 -21.72 17.33 -2.87
N THR A 128 -22.58 17.90 -3.70
CA THR A 128 -22.60 19.32 -4.03
C THR A 128 -23.99 19.90 -3.80
N GLU A 129 -24.12 21.21 -3.80
CA GLU A 129 -25.43 21.87 -3.65
C GLU A 129 -26.42 21.53 -4.79
N TYR A 130 -25.90 21.11 -5.95
CA TYR A 130 -26.71 20.89 -7.16
C TYR A 130 -26.83 19.41 -7.54
N THR A 131 -25.87 18.59 -7.15
CA THR A 131 -25.83 17.18 -7.57
C THR A 131 -25.19 16.31 -6.50
N ASP A 132 -25.81 15.19 -6.23
CA ASP A 132 -25.27 14.11 -5.40
C ASP A 132 -24.68 13.01 -6.28
N GLY A 133 -23.54 12.48 -5.87
CA GLY A 133 -22.92 11.34 -6.53
C GLY A 133 -23.76 10.07 -6.37
N LEU A 134 -23.49 9.07 -7.23
CA LEU A 134 -24.26 7.82 -7.27
C LEU A 134 -24.39 7.13 -5.92
N VAL A 135 -23.36 7.19 -5.07
CA VAL A 135 -23.38 6.56 -3.73
C VAL A 135 -24.41 7.25 -2.83
N ASN A 136 -24.49 8.59 -2.86
CA ASN A 136 -25.48 9.33 -2.09
C ASN A 136 -26.91 9.08 -2.59
N LEU A 137 -27.13 8.99 -3.91
CA LEU A 137 -28.43 8.61 -4.47
C LEU A 137 -28.86 7.21 -4.03
N MET A 138 -27.92 6.26 -3.93
CA MET A 138 -28.21 4.94 -3.38
C MET A 138 -28.57 5.00 -1.89
N LEU A 139 -27.84 5.79 -1.09
CA LEU A 139 -28.13 5.96 0.33
C LEU A 139 -29.53 6.54 0.56
N GLU A 140 -29.93 7.52 -0.23
CA GLU A 140 -31.30 8.08 -0.17
C GLU A 140 -32.36 7.03 -0.51
N TRP A 141 -32.10 6.18 -1.49
CA TRP A 141 -33.04 5.08 -1.83
C TRP A 141 -33.25 4.09 -0.67
N PHE A 142 -32.23 3.89 0.17
CA PHE A 142 -32.32 3.10 1.40
C PHE A 142 -32.84 3.90 2.61
N GLY A 143 -33.25 5.17 2.43
CA GLY A 143 -33.74 6.03 3.50
C GLY A 143 -32.68 6.64 4.40
N ALA A 144 -31.39 6.53 4.01
CA ALA A 144 -30.29 7.22 4.68
C ALA A 144 -30.12 8.62 4.11
N GLY A 145 -29.77 9.59 4.97
CA GLY A 145 -29.45 10.94 4.50
C GLY A 145 -28.14 10.97 3.72
N PRO A 146 -27.96 11.96 2.81
CA PRO A 146 -26.74 12.11 2.04
C PRO A 146 -25.55 12.46 2.95
N ILE A 147 -24.39 11.87 2.67
CA ILE A 147 -23.15 12.04 3.42
C ILE A 147 -22.13 12.74 2.51
N ASP A 148 -21.48 13.78 3.01
CA ASP A 148 -20.33 14.37 2.31
C ASP A 148 -19.08 13.55 2.58
N PHE A 149 -18.74 12.67 1.64
CA PHE A 149 -17.59 11.79 1.73
C PHE A 149 -16.27 12.46 1.34
N ILE A 150 -16.31 13.58 0.61
CA ILE A 150 -15.11 14.23 0.07
C ILE A 150 -14.69 15.43 0.93
N ASN A 151 -15.67 16.30 1.31
CA ASN A 151 -15.39 17.50 2.11
C ASN A 151 -15.96 17.44 3.52
N GLY A 152 -16.60 16.34 3.88
CA GLY A 152 -17.27 16.17 5.16
C GLY A 152 -16.35 15.72 6.31
N PRO A 153 -16.91 15.01 7.32
CA PRO A 153 -16.16 14.61 8.50
C PRO A 153 -15.03 13.62 8.17
N HIS A 154 -13.97 13.63 8.98
CA HIS A 154 -12.77 12.82 8.79
C HIS A 154 -13.05 11.32 8.57
N TRP A 155 -13.99 10.72 9.32
CA TRP A 155 -14.35 9.31 9.16
C TRP A 155 -14.92 8.99 7.76
N ALA A 156 -15.69 9.92 7.18
CA ALA A 156 -16.29 9.72 5.85
C ALA A 156 -15.20 9.78 4.75
N LYS A 157 -14.29 10.75 4.86
CA LYS A 157 -13.11 10.86 3.99
C LYS A 157 -12.22 9.62 4.10
N MET A 158 -11.93 9.16 5.32
CA MET A 158 -11.14 7.96 5.56
C MET A 158 -11.82 6.70 5.01
N PHE A 159 -13.14 6.60 5.11
CA PHE A 159 -13.90 5.49 4.53
C PHE A 159 -13.72 5.43 3.00
N VAL A 160 -13.89 6.55 2.30
CA VAL A 160 -13.69 6.61 0.84
C VAL A 160 -12.25 6.29 0.46
N LEU A 161 -11.27 6.82 1.19
CA LEU A 161 -9.86 6.54 0.93
C LEU A 161 -9.56 5.04 1.10
N CYS A 162 -10.02 4.42 2.19
CA CYS A 162 -9.85 2.99 2.42
C CYS A 162 -10.53 2.16 1.32
N PHE A 163 -11.76 2.52 0.95
CA PHE A 163 -12.52 1.81 -0.08
C PHE A 163 -11.83 1.89 -1.43
N TYR A 164 -11.36 3.08 -1.82
CA TYR A 164 -10.62 3.31 -3.04
C TYR A 164 -9.30 2.53 -3.08
N THR A 165 -8.51 2.62 -2.02
CA THR A 165 -7.23 1.90 -1.92
C THR A 165 -7.44 0.38 -1.98
N ILE A 166 -8.48 -0.16 -1.32
CA ILE A 166 -8.85 -1.58 -1.44
C ILE A 166 -9.16 -1.93 -2.88
N TRP A 167 -9.98 -1.12 -3.56
CA TRP A 167 -10.35 -1.33 -4.95
C TRP A 167 -9.12 -1.40 -5.87
N VAL A 168 -8.17 -0.48 -5.72
CA VAL A 168 -6.97 -0.38 -6.57
C VAL A 168 -6.06 -1.59 -6.39
N VAL A 169 -5.85 -2.08 -5.16
CA VAL A 169 -4.92 -3.18 -4.88
C VAL A 169 -5.54 -4.57 -5.08
N LEU A 170 -6.86 -4.66 -5.05
CA LEU A 170 -7.60 -5.92 -5.08
C LEU A 170 -7.30 -6.79 -6.32
N PRO A 171 -7.26 -6.25 -7.57
CA PRO A 171 -7.00 -7.01 -8.76
C PRO A 171 -5.67 -7.77 -8.75
N PHE A 172 -4.60 -7.10 -8.32
CA PHE A 172 -3.28 -7.72 -8.20
C PHE A 172 -3.29 -8.88 -7.20
N LYS A 173 -3.91 -8.69 -6.03
CA LYS A 173 -4.03 -9.73 -5.01
C LYS A 173 -4.85 -10.93 -5.49
N ILE A 174 -5.94 -10.69 -6.22
CA ILE A 174 -6.76 -11.75 -6.83
C ILE A 174 -5.93 -12.54 -7.83
N LEU A 175 -5.16 -11.87 -8.69
CA LEU A 175 -4.31 -12.54 -9.69
C LEU A 175 -3.29 -13.47 -9.02
N VAL A 176 -2.56 -12.96 -8.03
CA VAL A 176 -1.55 -13.73 -7.30
C VAL A 176 -2.16 -14.93 -6.57
N LEU A 177 -3.27 -14.74 -5.87
CA LEU A 177 -3.94 -15.82 -5.15
C LEU A 177 -4.57 -16.85 -6.09
N THR A 178 -5.14 -16.43 -7.22
CA THR A 178 -5.67 -17.36 -8.23
C THR A 178 -4.56 -18.22 -8.83
N SER A 179 -3.38 -17.64 -9.05
CA SER A 179 -2.20 -18.38 -9.51
C SER A 179 -1.68 -19.35 -8.46
N ALA A 180 -1.65 -18.92 -7.19
CA ALA A 180 -1.29 -19.78 -6.07
C ALA A 180 -2.25 -20.95 -5.89
N LEU A 181 -3.57 -20.70 -5.98
CA LEU A 181 -4.58 -21.75 -5.93
C LEU A 181 -4.45 -22.76 -7.09
N ALA A 182 -4.08 -22.29 -8.28
CA ALA A 182 -3.86 -23.16 -9.44
C ALA A 182 -2.59 -24.01 -9.34
N SER A 183 -1.62 -23.65 -8.51
CA SER A 183 -0.40 -24.43 -8.30
C SER A 183 -0.55 -25.58 -7.32
N VAL A 184 -1.66 -25.66 -6.57
CA VAL A 184 -1.95 -26.75 -5.66
C VAL A 184 -2.30 -28.01 -6.45
N ASN A 185 -1.60 -29.14 -6.15
CA ASN A 185 -1.83 -30.38 -6.87
C ASN A 185 -3.26 -30.92 -6.61
N ASP A 186 -3.99 -31.20 -7.69
CA ASP A 186 -5.34 -31.74 -7.67
C ASP A 186 -5.48 -33.09 -6.94
N GLU A 187 -4.40 -33.85 -6.78
CA GLU A 187 -4.39 -35.13 -6.09
C GLU A 187 -4.77 -34.99 -4.61
N TYR A 188 -4.34 -33.92 -3.93
CA TYR A 188 -4.74 -33.64 -2.56
C TYR A 188 -6.26 -33.46 -2.44
N TYR A 189 -6.88 -32.82 -3.41
CA TYR A 189 -8.32 -32.62 -3.42
C TYR A 189 -9.08 -33.90 -3.74
N LYS A 190 -8.53 -34.75 -4.62
CA LYS A 190 -9.13 -36.05 -4.96
C LYS A 190 -9.09 -37.00 -3.74
N ALA A 191 -7.93 -37.13 -3.09
CA ALA A 191 -7.78 -37.95 -1.89
C ALA A 191 -8.75 -37.50 -0.78
N ALA A 192 -8.78 -36.20 -0.46
CA ALA A 192 -9.67 -35.65 0.57
C ALA A 192 -11.17 -35.88 0.26
N ARG A 193 -11.56 -35.94 -1.01
CA ARG A 193 -12.95 -36.27 -1.42
C ARG A 193 -13.27 -37.74 -1.24
N VAL A 194 -12.32 -38.62 -1.52
CA VAL A 194 -12.50 -40.09 -1.28
C VAL A 194 -12.68 -40.33 0.22
N ASP A 195 -11.97 -39.59 1.08
CA ASP A 195 -12.11 -39.67 2.55
C ASP A 195 -13.40 -38.99 3.07
N GLY A 196 -14.28 -38.51 2.19
CA GLY A 196 -15.55 -37.85 2.59
C GLY A 196 -15.39 -36.50 3.28
N THR A 197 -14.21 -35.86 3.14
CA THR A 197 -13.93 -34.57 3.80
C THR A 197 -14.78 -33.43 3.19
N SER A 198 -15.41 -32.61 4.05
CA SER A 198 -16.22 -31.48 3.61
C SER A 198 -15.38 -30.38 2.92
N ARG A 199 -15.99 -29.64 1.99
CA ARG A 199 -15.33 -28.55 1.23
C ARG A 199 -14.70 -27.52 2.13
N THR A 200 -15.36 -27.12 3.21
CA THR A 200 -14.85 -26.17 4.22
C THR A 200 -13.61 -26.70 4.91
N ARG A 201 -13.61 -27.98 5.30
CA ARG A 201 -12.44 -28.62 5.92
C ARG A 201 -11.26 -28.72 4.95
N ILE A 202 -11.51 -29.04 3.68
CA ILE A 202 -10.50 -29.03 2.61
C ILE A 202 -9.89 -27.63 2.48
N PHE A 203 -10.71 -26.59 2.45
CA PHE A 203 -10.23 -25.22 2.34
C PHE A 203 -9.29 -24.85 3.49
N PHE A 204 -9.73 -25.01 4.74
CA PHE A 204 -8.94 -24.57 5.90
C PHE A 204 -7.75 -25.48 6.23
N ARG A 205 -7.80 -26.79 5.93
CA ARG A 205 -6.75 -27.74 6.29
C ARG A 205 -5.80 -28.10 5.16
N ILE A 206 -6.18 -27.90 3.91
CA ILE A 206 -5.33 -28.21 2.76
C ILE A 206 -5.02 -26.94 1.96
N THR A 207 -6.05 -26.28 1.44
CA THR A 207 -5.85 -25.15 0.53
C THR A 207 -5.13 -23.99 1.20
N LEU A 208 -5.67 -23.50 2.32
CA LEU A 208 -5.14 -22.31 3.02
C LEU A 208 -3.69 -22.49 3.51
N PRO A 209 -3.29 -23.63 4.12
CA PRO A 209 -1.89 -23.87 4.47
C PRO A 209 -0.96 -23.93 3.26
N MET A 210 -1.40 -24.52 2.14
CA MET A 210 -0.56 -24.66 0.95
C MET A 210 -0.30 -23.33 0.25
N ILE A 211 -1.27 -22.40 0.25
CA ILE A 211 -1.10 -21.06 -0.34
C ILE A 211 -0.61 -20.02 0.69
N SER A 212 -0.41 -20.41 1.96
CA SER A 212 -0.01 -19.50 3.03
C SER A 212 1.25 -18.68 2.71
N PRO A 213 2.29 -19.20 2.02
CA PRO A 213 3.45 -18.39 1.66
C PRO A 213 3.08 -17.20 0.76
N MET A 214 2.12 -17.38 -0.16
CA MET A 214 1.65 -16.29 -1.01
C MET A 214 0.77 -15.30 -0.27
N ILE A 215 -0.03 -15.75 0.69
CA ILE A 215 -0.78 -14.86 1.58
C ILE A 215 0.17 -13.98 2.38
N VAL A 216 1.20 -14.57 2.96
CA VAL A 216 2.24 -13.84 3.71
C VAL A 216 2.95 -12.82 2.82
N TYR A 217 3.34 -13.20 1.62
CA TYR A 217 3.92 -12.30 0.64
C TYR A 217 3.01 -11.10 0.37
N LEU A 218 1.71 -11.33 0.13
CA LEU A 218 0.73 -10.26 -0.13
C LEU A 218 0.48 -9.37 1.10
N VAL A 219 0.55 -9.93 2.30
CA VAL A 219 0.43 -9.15 3.54
C VAL A 219 1.65 -8.25 3.72
N ILE A 220 2.87 -8.79 3.60
CA ILE A 220 4.11 -8.02 3.77
C ILE A 220 4.21 -6.92 2.72
N THR A 221 4.05 -7.25 1.44
CA THR A 221 4.10 -6.26 0.35
C THR A 221 2.95 -5.26 0.43
N GLY A 222 1.78 -5.71 0.90
CA GLY A 222 0.63 -4.86 1.18
C GLY A 222 0.92 -3.82 2.26
N PHE A 223 1.53 -4.21 3.39
CA PHE A 223 1.95 -3.27 4.43
C PHE A 223 2.95 -2.24 3.87
N ILE A 224 3.99 -2.69 3.18
CA ILE A 224 4.99 -1.79 2.58
C ILE A 224 4.34 -0.81 1.61
N GLY A 225 3.41 -1.29 0.75
CA GLY A 225 2.70 -0.45 -0.21
C GLY A 225 1.77 0.56 0.46
N ALA A 226 0.97 0.14 1.43
CA ALA A 226 0.00 0.99 2.11
C ALA A 226 0.68 2.08 2.96
N PHE A 227 1.83 1.81 3.60
CA PHE A 227 2.61 2.85 4.28
C PHE A 227 3.18 3.90 3.33
N LYS A 228 3.34 3.57 2.05
CA LYS A 228 3.80 4.49 0.99
C LYS A 228 2.65 5.14 0.22
N ALA A 229 1.41 5.01 0.71
CA ALA A 229 0.24 5.61 0.07
C ALA A 229 0.37 7.14 0.04
N TYR A 230 0.25 7.71 -1.15
CA TYR A 230 0.22 9.15 -1.43
C TYR A 230 -0.70 9.44 -2.61
N SER A 231 -0.45 8.79 -3.74
CA SER A 231 -1.20 9.02 -4.98
C SER A 231 -2.69 8.74 -4.83
N ASP A 232 -3.07 7.79 -3.96
CA ASP A 232 -4.47 7.45 -3.68
C ASP A 232 -5.19 8.60 -2.96
N ALA A 233 -4.52 9.23 -1.99
CA ALA A 233 -5.06 10.39 -1.28
C ALA A 233 -5.16 11.61 -2.19
N VAL A 234 -4.11 11.88 -2.98
CA VAL A 234 -4.11 12.98 -3.97
C VAL A 234 -5.20 12.80 -5.03
N ALA A 235 -5.45 11.57 -5.45
CA ALA A 235 -6.48 11.26 -6.45
C ALA A 235 -7.91 11.62 -5.99
N LEU A 236 -8.16 11.54 -4.68
CA LEU A 236 -9.48 11.82 -4.09
C LEU A 236 -9.62 13.24 -3.54
N PHE A 237 -8.56 13.78 -2.93
CA PHE A 237 -8.64 15.02 -2.16
C PHE A 237 -7.81 16.17 -2.75
N GLY A 238 -7.13 15.94 -3.89
CA GLY A 238 -6.24 16.91 -4.51
C GLY A 238 -4.86 16.99 -3.85
N THR A 239 -4.06 17.96 -4.25
CA THR A 239 -2.67 18.09 -3.85
C THR A 239 -2.49 18.67 -2.45
N ASP A 240 -3.43 19.48 -1.95
CA ASP A 240 -3.41 20.02 -0.58
C ASP A 240 -4.08 19.06 0.41
N LEU A 241 -3.35 18.02 0.76
CA LEU A 241 -3.82 17.00 1.69
C LEU A 241 -3.90 17.50 3.15
N ASN A 242 -3.14 18.56 3.50
CA ASN A 242 -3.20 19.18 4.82
C ASN A 242 -4.52 19.91 5.03
N ALA A 243 -4.95 20.75 4.07
CA ALA A 243 -6.26 21.40 4.14
C ALA A 243 -7.41 20.38 4.15
N ALA A 244 -7.28 19.26 3.43
CA ALA A 244 -8.25 18.18 3.47
C ALA A 244 -8.23 17.39 4.79
N GLY A 245 -7.18 17.49 5.62
CA GLY A 245 -6.99 16.69 6.84
C GLY A 245 -6.73 15.20 6.55
N MET A 246 -6.31 14.87 5.32
CA MET A 246 -6.14 13.50 4.83
C MET A 246 -4.70 13.20 4.42
N ASN A 247 -3.75 13.99 4.94
CA ASN A 247 -2.35 13.79 4.64
C ASN A 247 -1.85 12.43 5.13
N THR A 248 -0.88 11.88 4.40
CA THR A 248 -0.18 10.64 4.73
C THR A 248 1.28 10.97 5.07
N ILE A 249 2.02 10.01 5.64
CA ILE A 249 3.44 10.25 5.96
C ILE A 249 4.23 10.61 4.70
N VAL A 250 3.96 9.95 3.56
CA VAL A 250 4.61 10.28 2.28
C VAL A 250 4.14 11.64 1.77
N GLY A 251 2.86 11.98 1.95
CA GLY A 251 2.33 13.30 1.61
C GLY A 251 3.02 14.40 2.43
N TYR A 252 3.20 14.20 3.73
CA TYR A 252 3.95 15.13 4.58
C TYR A 252 5.40 15.33 4.09
N VAL A 253 6.09 14.24 3.72
CA VAL A 253 7.44 14.33 3.12
C VAL A 253 7.41 15.16 1.84
N TYR A 254 6.41 14.95 0.99
CA TYR A 254 6.25 15.69 -0.25
C TYR A 254 5.96 17.18 0.00
N ASP A 255 5.08 17.50 0.95
CA ASP A 255 4.75 18.89 1.33
C ASP A 255 5.96 19.63 1.90
N MET A 256 6.78 18.96 2.71
CA MET A 256 8.02 19.55 3.23
C MET A 256 9.05 19.83 2.14
N LEU A 257 9.05 19.08 1.04
CA LEU A 257 9.95 19.30 -0.09
C LEU A 257 9.43 20.33 -1.09
N TYR A 258 8.13 20.25 -1.44
CA TYR A 258 7.56 20.90 -2.63
C TYR A 258 6.25 21.65 -2.38
N GLY A 259 5.63 21.54 -1.20
CA GLY A 259 4.40 22.23 -0.85
C GLY A 259 4.60 23.74 -0.65
N ASP A 260 3.51 24.47 -0.35
CA ASP A 260 3.56 25.92 -0.07
C ASP A 260 4.47 26.25 1.11
N SER A 261 4.59 25.36 2.06
CA SER A 261 5.56 25.40 3.16
C SER A 261 6.89 24.72 2.82
N GLY A 262 7.11 24.37 1.57
CA GLY A 262 8.24 23.55 1.11
C GLY A 262 9.60 24.22 1.19
N GLY A 263 10.65 23.47 0.82
CA GLY A 263 12.04 23.93 0.91
C GLY A 263 12.75 23.53 2.20
N TYR A 264 12.16 22.58 2.95
CA TYR A 264 12.73 22.03 4.19
C TYR A 264 13.20 20.57 4.01
N PRO A 265 14.25 20.32 3.23
CA PRO A 265 14.71 18.96 2.93
C PRO A 265 15.14 18.18 4.17
N SER A 266 15.63 18.86 5.22
CA SER A 266 16.02 18.24 6.49
C SER A 266 14.81 17.60 7.20
N TYR A 267 13.70 18.33 7.30
CA TYR A 267 12.48 17.81 7.92
C TYR A 267 11.84 16.71 7.09
N ALA A 268 11.80 16.88 5.75
CA ALA A 268 11.33 15.84 4.84
C ALA A 268 12.16 14.56 4.97
N SER A 269 13.49 14.69 5.03
CA SER A 269 14.41 13.56 5.20
C SER A 269 14.24 12.88 6.56
N ALA A 270 14.09 13.66 7.64
CA ALA A 270 13.81 13.11 8.98
C ALA A 270 12.49 12.32 8.99
N ALA A 271 11.42 12.85 8.39
CA ALA A 271 10.13 12.16 8.26
C ALA A 271 10.26 10.87 7.41
N ALA A 272 11.02 10.90 6.32
CA ALA A 272 11.28 9.73 5.49
C ALA A 272 12.07 8.64 6.24
N ILE A 273 13.05 9.01 7.07
CA ILE A 273 13.79 8.05 7.92
C ILE A 273 12.85 7.46 8.99
N ILE A 274 11.98 8.26 9.60
CA ILE A 274 11.00 7.76 10.56
C ILE A 274 10.09 6.73 9.89
N LEU A 275 9.56 7.04 8.69
CA LEU A 275 8.76 6.09 7.90
C LEU A 275 9.53 4.81 7.59
N PHE A 276 10.78 4.94 7.16
CA PHE A 276 11.65 3.78 6.88
C PHE A 276 11.78 2.87 8.11
N VAL A 277 12.04 3.44 9.29
CA VAL A 277 12.16 2.68 10.55
C VAL A 277 10.84 1.99 10.91
N ILE A 278 9.69 2.67 10.75
CA ILE A 278 8.38 2.08 10.98
C ILE A 278 8.16 0.87 10.06
N VAL A 279 8.35 1.05 8.75
CA VAL A 279 8.14 0.00 7.75
C VAL A 279 9.10 -1.17 7.97
N LEU A 280 10.37 -0.89 8.26
CA LEU A 280 11.37 -1.91 8.56
C LEU A 280 10.99 -2.73 9.79
N THR A 281 10.59 -2.06 10.87
CA THR A 281 10.17 -2.72 12.13
C THR A 281 8.99 -3.64 11.90
N ILE A 282 7.93 -3.15 11.22
CA ILE A 282 6.74 -3.94 10.93
C ILE A 282 7.08 -5.12 10.01
N THR A 283 7.95 -4.91 9.02
CA THR A 283 8.39 -5.97 8.11
C THR A 283 9.18 -7.04 8.86
N CYS A 284 10.09 -6.66 9.74
CA CYS A 284 10.85 -7.59 10.59
C CYS A 284 9.92 -8.39 11.51
N ILE A 285 8.94 -7.74 12.15
CA ILE A 285 7.94 -8.41 12.99
C ILE A 285 7.15 -9.44 12.17
N ASN A 286 6.65 -9.05 10.99
CA ASN A 286 5.92 -9.96 10.10
C ASN A 286 6.76 -11.18 9.70
N LEU A 287 8.02 -10.97 9.33
CA LEU A 287 8.94 -12.07 8.97
C LEU A 287 9.20 -13.02 10.15
N LEU A 288 9.42 -12.49 11.36
CA LEU A 288 9.65 -13.29 12.56
C LEU A 288 8.43 -14.12 12.94
N VAL A 289 7.22 -13.53 12.85
CA VAL A 289 5.96 -14.24 13.13
C VAL A 289 5.74 -15.35 12.11
N THR A 290 6.02 -15.08 10.83
CA THR A 290 5.82 -16.05 9.75
C THR A 290 6.80 -17.21 9.82
N ARG A 291 8.09 -16.95 10.09
CA ARG A 291 9.13 -17.98 10.19
C ARG A 291 8.80 -19.05 11.25
N LYS A 292 8.08 -18.67 12.30
CA LYS A 292 7.64 -19.62 13.36
C LYS A 292 6.47 -20.51 12.92
N ARG A 293 5.77 -20.19 11.83
CA ARG A 293 4.57 -20.92 11.36
C ARG A 293 4.80 -21.83 10.15
N THR A 294 5.95 -21.74 9.50
CA THR A 294 6.33 -22.62 8.39
C THR A 294 7.34 -23.65 8.92
N PRO A 295 6.92 -24.88 9.28
CA PRO A 295 7.86 -25.96 9.52
C PRO A 295 8.56 -26.27 8.20
N ALA A 296 9.88 -26.46 8.27
CA ALA A 296 10.74 -26.81 7.14
C ALA A 296 10.32 -28.16 6.52
#